data_dca35db013df53be3f24c2037aac26ee
#
_entry.id   dca35db013df53be3f24c2037aac26ee
#
_cell.length_a   1.000
_cell.length_b   1.000
_cell.length_c   1.000
_cell.angle_alpha   90.00
_cell.angle_beta   90.00
_cell.angle_gamma   90.00
#
_symmetry.space_group_name_H-M   'P 1'
#
loop_
_entity.id
_entity.type
_entity.pdbx_description
1 polymer ?
#
loop_
_entity_poly.entity_id
_entity_poly.type
_entity_poly.pdbx_seq_one_letter_code
_entity_poly.pdbx_strand_id
1 'polypeptide(L)'
;KEYRVYDSPRARLKALLTGRALHRSHWALQDVSLELARGQCLGVVGHNGAGKSTLLKLICGTLQPTTGQIGRSGRVTAILELGAGFHPDFTGRQNLYFGGSLIGITHEQMAVLEPDVLAFAEIGEAIDRPVKTYSSGMTVRLAFALVTALEPDLLIIDEALAVGDQHFQKKCIER
;
A
#
# COMPACT_ATOMS: atom_id res chain seq x y z
N LYS A 1 16.84 5.82 -7.25
CA LYS A 1 17.00 5.22 -5.91
C LYS A 1 18.08 4.17 -5.94
N GLU A 2 19.10 4.39 -5.13
CA GLU A 2 20.23 3.47 -4.91
C GLU A 2 20.02 2.69 -3.61
N TYR A 3 20.33 1.40 -3.65
CA TYR A 3 20.46 0.55 -2.46
C TYR A 3 21.94 0.20 -2.24
N ARG A 4 22.41 0.39 -1.00
CA ARG A 4 23.77 0.03 -0.60
C ARG A 4 23.76 -1.36 0.01
N VAL A 5 24.32 -2.31 -0.70
CA VAL A 5 24.40 -3.71 -0.29
C VAL A 5 25.77 -3.96 0.31
N TYR A 6 25.82 -4.41 1.55
CA TYR A 6 27.07 -4.80 2.24
C TYR A 6 27.17 -6.32 2.28
N ASP A 7 28.31 -6.86 1.94
CA ASP A 7 28.55 -8.32 1.92
C ASP A 7 28.48 -8.96 3.32
N SER A 8 28.62 -8.17 4.39
CA SER A 8 28.45 -8.61 5.78
C SER A 8 28.16 -7.46 6.74
N PRO A 9 27.55 -7.74 7.92
CA PRO A 9 27.37 -6.74 8.98
C PRO A 9 28.69 -6.10 9.44
N ARG A 10 29.79 -6.88 9.41
CA ARG A 10 31.15 -6.40 9.75
C ARG A 10 31.66 -5.40 8.72
N ALA A 11 31.38 -5.60 7.42
CA ALA A 11 31.74 -4.66 6.37
C ALA A 11 31.00 -3.32 6.56
N ARG A 12 29.73 -3.36 6.95
CA ARG A 12 28.92 -2.17 7.27
C ARG A 12 29.51 -1.39 8.45
N LEU A 13 29.87 -2.10 9.54
CA LEU A 13 30.49 -1.46 10.71
C LEU A 13 31.86 -0.86 10.36
N LYS A 14 32.69 -1.57 9.60
CA LYS A 14 33.99 -1.08 9.13
C LYS A 14 33.85 0.15 8.24
N ALA A 15 32.85 0.17 7.35
CA ALA A 15 32.55 1.33 6.50
C ALA A 15 32.18 2.55 7.35
N LEU A 16 31.39 2.37 8.40
CA LEU A 16 31.01 3.42 9.35
C LEU A 16 32.20 4.00 10.11
N LEU A 17 33.12 3.14 10.58
CA LEU A 17 34.28 3.54 11.36
C LEU A 17 35.40 4.16 10.52
N THR A 18 35.56 3.70 9.27
CA THR A 18 36.66 4.13 8.40
C THR A 18 36.28 5.18 7.37
N GLY A 19 34.98 5.50 7.21
CA GLY A 19 34.45 6.39 6.16
C GLY A 19 34.62 5.83 4.74
N ARG A 20 35.11 4.58 4.58
CA ARG A 20 35.31 3.98 3.26
C ARG A 20 34.04 3.34 2.74
N ALA A 21 33.71 3.54 1.47
CA ALA A 21 32.60 2.89 0.79
C ALA A 21 32.92 1.40 0.55
N LEU A 22 32.48 0.53 1.49
CA LEU A 22 32.61 -0.92 1.42
C LEU A 22 31.29 -1.60 1.04
N HIS A 23 30.50 -0.98 0.17
CA HIS A 23 29.22 -1.47 -0.30
C HIS A 23 29.21 -1.58 -1.81
N ARG A 24 28.35 -2.44 -2.33
CA ARG A 24 27.99 -2.45 -3.74
C ARG A 24 26.75 -1.60 -3.93
N SER A 25 26.79 -0.68 -4.89
CA SER A 25 25.65 0.13 -5.26
C SER A 25 24.74 -0.63 -6.22
N HIS A 26 23.48 -0.75 -5.87
CA HIS A 26 22.44 -1.29 -6.76
C HIS A 26 21.40 -0.22 -7.02
N TRP A 27 21.31 0.25 -8.26
CA TRP A 27 20.32 1.21 -8.69
C TRP A 27 19.03 0.51 -9.08
N ALA A 28 18.03 0.58 -8.23
CA ALA A 28 16.70 0.03 -8.53
C ALA A 28 15.89 0.96 -9.45
N LEU A 29 16.15 2.27 -9.37
CA LEU A 29 15.56 3.30 -10.25
C LEU A 29 16.60 4.38 -10.48
N GLN A 30 16.75 4.80 -11.73
CA GLN A 30 17.67 5.86 -12.14
C GLN A 30 17.00 6.75 -13.18
N ASP A 31 17.13 8.07 -12.99
CA ASP A 31 16.67 9.10 -13.93
C ASP A 31 15.20 8.95 -14.36
N VAL A 32 14.34 8.64 -13.36
CA VAL A 32 12.89 8.56 -13.57
C VAL A 32 12.28 9.90 -13.23
N SER A 33 11.62 10.51 -14.22
CA SER A 33 10.79 11.70 -14.03
C SER A 33 9.39 11.40 -14.56
N LEU A 34 8.38 11.69 -13.77
CA LEU A 34 6.98 11.54 -14.15
C LEU A 34 6.13 12.62 -13.47
N GLU A 35 5.06 12.97 -14.11
CA GLU A 35 4.03 13.85 -13.58
C GLU A 35 2.67 13.17 -13.77
N LEU A 36 1.83 13.22 -12.77
CA LEU A 36 0.48 12.65 -12.81
C LEU A 36 -0.51 13.74 -12.39
N ALA A 37 -1.37 14.12 -13.32
CA ALA A 37 -2.43 15.08 -13.06
C ALA A 37 -3.67 14.42 -12.44
N ARG A 38 -4.54 15.22 -11.80
CA ARG A 38 -5.82 14.74 -11.28
C ARG A 38 -6.65 14.07 -12.38
N GLY A 39 -7.30 12.96 -12.02
CA GLY A 39 -8.13 12.18 -12.93
C GLY A 39 -7.34 11.28 -13.91
N GLN A 40 -6.01 11.28 -13.84
CA GLN A 40 -5.19 10.38 -14.66
C GLN A 40 -4.91 9.08 -13.95
N CYS A 41 -4.81 8.00 -14.74
CA CYS A 41 -4.36 6.69 -14.31
C CYS A 41 -3.03 6.36 -14.97
N LEU A 42 -2.03 5.94 -14.19
CA LEU A 42 -0.72 5.51 -14.66
C LEU A 42 -0.52 4.03 -14.41
N GLY A 43 -0.41 3.24 -15.48
CA GLY A 43 -0.03 1.83 -15.40
C GLY A 43 1.50 1.67 -15.42
N VAL A 44 2.06 0.99 -14.39
CA VAL A 44 3.49 0.68 -14.32
C VAL A 44 3.70 -0.78 -14.68
N VAL A 45 4.28 -1.03 -15.84
CA VAL A 45 4.50 -2.37 -16.40
C VAL A 45 6.00 -2.68 -16.50
N GLY A 46 6.38 -3.92 -16.23
CA GLY A 46 7.77 -4.38 -16.32
C GLY A 46 7.95 -5.75 -15.68
N HIS A 47 9.07 -6.41 -15.98
CA HIS A 47 9.43 -7.72 -15.40
C HIS A 47 9.68 -7.63 -13.88
N ASN A 48 9.74 -8.80 -13.21
CA ASN A 48 10.09 -8.86 -11.79
C ASN A 48 11.52 -8.33 -11.58
N GLY A 49 11.68 -7.47 -10.56
CA GLY A 49 12.94 -6.77 -10.31
C GLY A 49 13.16 -5.47 -11.10
N ALA A 50 12.25 -5.07 -12.00
CA ALA A 50 12.36 -3.80 -12.76
C ALA A 50 12.23 -2.52 -11.91
N GLY A 51 11.97 -2.63 -10.61
CA GLY A 51 11.84 -1.47 -9.72
C GLY A 51 10.42 -0.97 -9.49
N LYS A 52 9.37 -1.65 -10.01
CA LYS A 52 7.97 -1.23 -9.87
C LYS A 52 7.58 -0.94 -8.41
N SER A 53 7.74 -1.91 -7.52
CA SER A 53 7.41 -1.73 -6.09
C SER A 53 8.31 -0.69 -5.41
N THR A 54 9.54 -0.49 -5.88
CA THR A 54 10.40 0.60 -5.40
C THR A 54 9.83 1.96 -5.80
N LEU A 55 9.34 2.11 -7.03
CA LEU A 55 8.69 3.33 -7.51
C LEU A 55 7.42 3.62 -6.68
N LEU A 56 6.55 2.63 -6.50
CA LEU A 56 5.34 2.79 -5.71
C LEU A 56 5.63 3.18 -4.25
N LYS A 57 6.63 2.56 -3.61
CA LYS A 57 7.08 2.90 -2.25
C LYS A 57 7.66 4.32 -2.17
N LEU A 58 8.34 4.79 -3.19
CA LEU A 58 8.82 6.17 -3.30
C LEU A 58 7.65 7.15 -3.43
N ILE A 59 6.68 6.87 -4.30
CA ILE A 59 5.49 7.70 -4.48
C ILE A 59 4.63 7.68 -3.21
N CYS A 60 4.48 6.55 -2.55
CA CYS A 60 3.76 6.43 -1.27
C CYS A 60 4.45 7.16 -0.11
N GLY A 61 5.77 7.36 -0.17
CA GLY A 61 6.57 8.00 0.89
C GLY A 61 7.11 7.07 1.95
N THR A 62 6.86 5.76 1.84
CA THR A 62 7.47 4.75 2.73
C THR A 62 8.96 4.56 2.45
N LEU A 63 9.44 5.07 1.31
CA LEU A 63 10.83 5.07 0.92
C LEU A 63 11.25 6.49 0.49
N GLN A 64 12.45 6.92 0.89
CA GLN A 64 13.01 8.21 0.47
C GLN A 64 13.88 8.05 -0.80
N PRO A 65 13.86 8.98 -1.74
CA PRO A 65 14.77 8.98 -2.89
C PRO A 65 16.22 9.16 -2.43
N THR A 66 17.19 8.61 -3.17
CA THR A 66 18.63 8.85 -2.92
C THR A 66 19.06 10.19 -3.49
N THR A 67 18.53 10.54 -4.66
CA THR A 67 18.71 11.82 -5.34
C THR A 67 17.38 12.24 -5.94
N GLY A 68 17.22 13.50 -6.30
CA GLY A 68 15.97 14.04 -6.80
C GLY A 68 14.95 14.31 -5.68
N GLN A 69 13.73 14.65 -6.10
CA GLN A 69 12.64 15.02 -5.20
C GLN A 69 11.30 14.44 -5.67
N ILE A 70 10.39 14.26 -4.76
CA ILE A 70 9.03 13.80 -5.04
C ILE A 70 8.05 14.79 -4.41
N GLY A 71 7.35 15.52 -5.26
CA GLY A 71 6.21 16.36 -4.87
C GLY A 71 4.94 15.52 -4.80
N ARG A 72 4.12 15.73 -3.77
CA ARG A 72 2.81 15.10 -3.60
C ARG A 72 1.83 16.14 -3.10
N SER A 73 0.61 16.07 -3.57
CA SER A 73 -0.48 16.94 -3.12
C SER A 73 -1.67 16.08 -2.69
N GLY A 74 -2.27 16.42 -1.55
CA GLY A 74 -3.43 15.71 -1.02
C GLY A 74 -3.12 14.40 -0.29
N ARG A 75 -4.17 13.61 -0.06
CA ARG A 75 -4.11 12.33 0.65
C ARG A 75 -3.64 11.22 -0.28
N VAL A 76 -2.50 10.62 0.03
CA VAL A 76 -1.98 9.45 -0.69
C VAL A 76 -2.33 8.20 0.10
N THR A 77 -3.01 7.27 -0.54
CA THR A 77 -3.31 5.95 0.04
C THR A 77 -2.76 4.86 -0.86
N ALA A 78 -2.10 3.88 -0.26
CA ALA A 78 -1.46 2.80 -0.99
C ALA A 78 -2.01 1.44 -0.53
N ILE A 79 -2.37 0.63 -1.51
CA ILE A 79 -2.72 -0.78 -1.33
C ILE A 79 -1.51 -1.60 -1.83
N LEU A 80 -0.43 -1.59 -1.05
CA LEU A 80 0.80 -2.31 -1.41
C LEU A 80 0.76 -3.77 -0.95
N GLU A 81 0.01 -4.06 0.11
CA GLU A 81 -0.20 -5.40 0.64
C GLU A 81 -1.62 -5.45 1.24
N LEU A 82 -2.59 -5.95 0.48
CA LEU A 82 -3.99 -6.03 0.90
C LEU A 82 -4.16 -6.89 2.15
N GLY A 83 -4.65 -6.27 3.23
CA GLY A 83 -4.91 -6.97 4.49
C GLY A 83 -3.69 -7.20 5.38
N ALA A 84 -2.46 -6.84 4.95
CA ALA A 84 -1.25 -7.00 5.77
C ALA A 84 -1.29 -6.20 7.09
N GLY A 85 -2.14 -5.17 7.18
CA GLY A 85 -2.37 -4.40 8.40
C GLY A 85 -3.48 -4.94 9.30
N PHE A 86 -4.20 -5.98 8.89
CA PHE A 86 -5.28 -6.54 9.71
C PHE A 86 -4.74 -7.49 10.77
N HIS A 87 -5.21 -7.30 12.00
CA HIS A 87 -4.89 -8.22 13.10
C HIS A 87 -5.76 -9.49 12.97
N PRO A 88 -5.17 -10.68 12.90
CA PRO A 88 -5.89 -11.91 12.59
C PRO A 88 -6.95 -12.30 13.64
N ASP A 89 -6.73 -11.96 14.90
CA ASP A 89 -7.66 -12.27 16.00
C ASP A 89 -8.76 -11.24 16.19
N PHE A 90 -8.65 -10.07 15.54
CA PHE A 90 -9.70 -9.06 15.56
C PHE A 90 -10.78 -9.41 14.54
N THR A 91 -12.02 -9.01 14.83
CA THR A 91 -13.11 -9.08 13.86
C THR A 91 -12.84 -8.13 12.69
N GLY A 92 -13.52 -8.32 11.57
CA GLY A 92 -13.44 -7.39 10.46
C GLY A 92 -13.80 -5.97 10.89
N ARG A 93 -14.85 -5.81 11.69
CA ARG A 93 -15.28 -4.51 12.25
C ARG A 93 -14.17 -3.87 13.09
N GLN A 94 -13.58 -4.62 14.01
CA GLN A 94 -12.46 -4.12 14.81
C GLN A 94 -11.27 -3.70 13.94
N ASN A 95 -10.98 -4.45 12.88
CA ASN A 95 -9.93 -4.11 11.93
C ASN A 95 -10.25 -2.85 11.10
N LEU A 96 -11.51 -2.60 10.76
CA LEU A 96 -11.91 -1.34 10.12
C LEU A 96 -11.57 -0.14 11.00
N TYR A 97 -11.99 -0.16 12.26
CA TYR A 97 -11.74 0.94 13.18
C TYR A 97 -10.26 1.09 13.51
N PHE A 98 -9.55 -0.02 13.71
CA PHE A 98 -8.11 -0.02 13.95
C PHE A 98 -7.35 0.52 12.72
N GLY A 99 -7.64 -0.02 11.52
CA GLY A 99 -7.03 0.45 10.27
C GLY A 99 -7.34 1.91 9.99
N GLY A 100 -8.58 2.35 10.22
CA GLY A 100 -8.98 3.76 10.11
C GLY A 100 -8.16 4.67 11.04
N SER A 101 -7.98 4.26 12.30
CA SER A 101 -7.20 5.05 13.25
C SER A 101 -5.73 5.21 12.86
N LEU A 102 -5.11 4.18 12.25
CA LEU A 102 -3.73 4.24 11.78
C LEU A 102 -3.51 5.27 10.66
N ILE A 103 -4.55 5.57 9.89
CA ILE A 103 -4.53 6.56 8.81
C ILE A 103 -5.19 7.89 9.21
N GLY A 104 -5.44 8.08 10.51
CA GLY A 104 -5.93 9.33 11.08
C GLY A 104 -7.44 9.55 11.01
N ILE A 105 -8.24 8.49 10.79
CA ILE A 105 -9.71 8.54 10.83
C ILE A 105 -10.17 8.39 12.29
N THR A 106 -11.03 9.28 12.76
CA THR A 106 -11.60 9.15 14.12
C THR A 106 -12.67 8.06 14.17
N HIS A 107 -13.00 7.62 15.38
CA HIS A 107 -14.04 6.61 15.59
C HIS A 107 -15.40 7.06 15.01
N GLU A 108 -15.76 8.33 15.20
CA GLU A 108 -17.00 8.92 14.70
C GLU A 108 -17.02 8.96 13.16
N GLN A 109 -15.90 9.34 12.56
CA GLN A 109 -15.76 9.33 11.08
C GLN A 109 -15.88 7.91 10.53
N MET A 110 -15.25 6.92 11.19
CA MET A 110 -15.36 5.53 10.78
C MET A 110 -16.79 5.01 10.91
N ALA A 111 -17.52 5.39 11.96
CA ALA A 111 -18.92 5.00 12.11
C ALA A 111 -19.81 5.53 10.97
N VAL A 112 -19.50 6.69 10.42
CA VAL A 112 -20.20 7.25 9.24
C VAL A 112 -19.84 6.47 7.96
N LEU A 113 -18.58 6.07 7.81
CA LEU A 113 -18.08 5.36 6.61
C LEU A 113 -18.44 3.87 6.61
N GLU A 114 -18.63 3.27 7.78
CA GLU A 114 -18.83 1.83 7.94
C GLU A 114 -19.95 1.27 7.07
N PRO A 115 -21.16 1.84 6.98
CA PRO A 115 -22.23 1.31 6.13
C PRO A 115 -21.79 1.18 4.66
N ASP A 116 -21.11 2.17 4.11
CA ASP A 116 -20.63 2.17 2.73
C ASP A 116 -19.51 1.14 2.52
N VAL A 117 -18.59 1.02 3.49
CA VAL A 117 -17.53 0.01 3.48
C VAL A 117 -18.13 -1.39 3.45
N LEU A 118 -19.13 -1.66 4.30
CA LEU A 118 -19.79 -2.96 4.37
C LEU A 118 -20.58 -3.29 3.10
N ALA A 119 -21.32 -2.32 2.57
CA ALA A 119 -22.07 -2.45 1.32
C ALA A 119 -21.14 -2.74 0.13
N PHE A 120 -19.95 -2.14 0.12
CA PHE A 120 -18.96 -2.37 -0.93
C PHE A 120 -18.26 -3.73 -0.76
N ALA A 121 -17.84 -4.09 0.45
CA ALA A 121 -17.11 -5.33 0.73
C ALA A 121 -17.92 -6.61 0.51
N GLU A 122 -19.25 -6.54 0.70
CA GLU A 122 -20.18 -7.67 0.51
C GLU A 122 -19.76 -8.95 1.27
N ILE A 123 -19.28 -8.79 2.50
CA ILE A 123 -18.88 -9.93 3.34
C ILE A 123 -19.96 -10.33 4.39
N GLY A 124 -21.08 -9.59 4.41
CA GLY A 124 -22.23 -9.87 5.26
C GLY A 124 -21.86 -9.99 6.75
N GLU A 125 -22.47 -10.97 7.43
CA GLU A 125 -22.26 -11.21 8.86
C GLU A 125 -20.82 -11.62 9.24
N ALA A 126 -19.98 -11.94 8.26
CA ALA A 126 -18.59 -12.26 8.53
C ALA A 126 -17.81 -11.08 9.13
N ILE A 127 -18.32 -9.85 8.97
CA ILE A 127 -17.70 -8.64 9.55
C ILE A 127 -17.47 -8.78 11.06
N ASP A 128 -18.30 -9.52 11.77
CA ASP A 128 -18.23 -9.73 13.21
C ASP A 128 -17.46 -11.00 13.60
N ARG A 129 -16.82 -11.68 12.64
CA ARG A 129 -15.94 -12.84 12.88
C ARG A 129 -14.47 -12.41 12.81
N PRO A 130 -13.57 -13.13 13.51
CA PRO A 130 -12.13 -12.89 13.42
C PRO A 130 -11.60 -13.04 11.98
N VAL A 131 -10.74 -12.11 11.54
CA VAL A 131 -10.21 -12.08 10.17
C VAL A 131 -9.44 -13.35 9.81
N LYS A 132 -8.82 -14.04 10.77
CA LYS A 132 -8.19 -15.35 10.54
C LYS A 132 -9.15 -16.41 9.98
N THR A 133 -10.46 -16.21 10.09
CA THR A 133 -11.48 -17.11 9.52
C THR A 133 -11.91 -16.71 8.10
N TYR A 134 -11.39 -15.61 7.58
CA TYR A 134 -11.74 -15.11 6.26
C TYR A 134 -11.01 -15.88 5.16
N SER A 135 -11.64 -15.96 4.00
CA SER A 135 -10.91 -16.28 2.77
C SER A 135 -10.01 -15.10 2.38
N SER A 136 -8.98 -15.36 1.58
CA SER A 136 -8.14 -14.28 1.03
C SER A 136 -8.97 -13.22 0.30
N GLY A 137 -10.00 -13.65 -0.45
CA GLY A 137 -10.92 -12.75 -1.13
C GLY A 137 -11.70 -11.85 -0.17
N MET A 138 -12.19 -12.35 0.95
CA MET A 138 -12.91 -11.54 1.95
C MET A 138 -11.99 -10.49 2.59
N THR A 139 -10.76 -10.86 2.91
CA THR A 139 -9.77 -9.94 3.45
C THR A 139 -9.47 -8.81 2.47
N VAL A 140 -9.27 -9.15 1.19
CA VAL A 140 -9.02 -8.19 0.11
C VAL A 140 -10.22 -7.26 -0.09
N ARG A 141 -11.44 -7.80 -0.12
CA ARG A 141 -12.68 -7.01 -0.27
C ARG A 141 -12.82 -5.98 0.84
N LEU A 142 -12.61 -6.39 2.09
CA LEU A 142 -12.71 -5.48 3.25
C LEU A 142 -11.62 -4.40 3.22
N ALA A 143 -10.37 -4.78 2.94
CA ALA A 143 -9.25 -3.84 2.87
C ALA A 143 -9.44 -2.82 1.74
N PHE A 144 -9.86 -3.27 0.56
CA PHE A 144 -10.11 -2.40 -0.57
C PHE A 144 -11.30 -1.45 -0.31
N ALA A 145 -12.39 -1.97 0.27
CA ALA A 145 -13.55 -1.18 0.64
C ALA A 145 -13.18 -0.04 1.60
N LEU A 146 -12.37 -0.33 2.64
CA LEU A 146 -11.89 0.67 3.57
C LEU A 146 -11.10 1.78 2.86
N VAL A 147 -10.14 1.39 2.02
CA VAL A 147 -9.24 2.35 1.35
C VAL A 147 -10.00 3.25 0.38
N THR A 148 -10.94 2.69 -0.38
CA THR A 148 -11.71 3.46 -1.37
C THR A 148 -12.78 4.35 -0.74
N ALA A 149 -13.30 3.99 0.43
CA ALA A 149 -14.24 4.83 1.17
C ALA A 149 -13.62 6.14 1.67
N LEU A 150 -12.29 6.23 1.68
CA LEU A 150 -11.55 7.42 2.13
C LEU A 150 -11.38 8.49 1.06
N GLU A 151 -11.79 8.22 -0.18
CA GLU A 151 -11.65 9.12 -1.32
C GLU A 151 -10.25 9.76 -1.41
N PRO A 152 -9.19 8.98 -1.59
CA PRO A 152 -7.84 9.51 -1.65
C PRO A 152 -7.62 10.35 -2.92
N ASP A 153 -6.79 11.42 -2.82
CA ASP A 153 -6.38 12.20 -4.00
C ASP A 153 -5.46 11.39 -4.93
N LEU A 154 -4.68 10.45 -4.37
CA LEU A 154 -3.85 9.49 -5.10
C LEU A 154 -4.01 8.11 -4.50
N LEU A 155 -4.52 7.18 -5.29
CA LEU A 155 -4.60 5.77 -4.94
C LEU A 155 -3.49 4.98 -5.65
N ILE A 156 -2.69 4.27 -4.88
CA ILE A 156 -1.62 3.40 -5.38
C ILE A 156 -2.04 1.95 -5.17
N ILE A 157 -2.05 1.16 -6.25
CA ILE A 157 -2.41 -0.24 -6.22
C ILE A 157 -1.24 -1.06 -6.78
N ASP A 158 -0.70 -1.99 -5.99
CA ASP A 158 0.26 -2.99 -6.46
C ASP A 158 -0.51 -4.28 -6.72
N GLU A 159 -0.18 -5.10 -7.66
CA GLU A 159 -0.73 -6.42 -8.08
C GLU A 159 -2.01 -6.94 -7.36
N ALA A 160 -2.49 -6.22 -6.36
CA ALA A 160 -3.55 -6.60 -5.44
C ALA A 160 -4.94 -6.72 -6.09
N LEU A 161 -5.18 -6.09 -7.24
CA LEU A 161 -6.45 -6.23 -7.98
C LEU A 161 -6.59 -7.56 -8.71
N ALA A 162 -5.52 -8.36 -8.81
CA ALA A 162 -5.61 -9.71 -9.35
C ALA A 162 -6.30 -10.70 -8.37
N VAL A 163 -6.57 -10.28 -7.14
CA VAL A 163 -7.21 -11.09 -6.10
C VAL A 163 -8.69 -10.71 -5.97
N GLY A 164 -9.55 -11.71 -5.91
CA GLY A 164 -11.01 -11.55 -5.87
C GLY A 164 -11.69 -12.16 -7.08
N ASP A 165 -13.02 -12.24 -7.05
CA ASP A 165 -13.80 -12.71 -8.19
C ASP A 165 -13.99 -11.59 -9.24
N GLN A 166 -14.38 -11.99 -10.45
CA GLN A 166 -14.57 -11.06 -11.57
C GLN A 166 -15.62 -9.97 -11.27
N HIS A 167 -16.63 -10.28 -10.46
CA HIS A 167 -17.66 -9.32 -10.09
C HIS A 167 -17.06 -8.19 -9.24
N PHE A 168 -16.27 -8.55 -8.23
CA PHE A 168 -15.62 -7.57 -7.38
C PHE A 168 -14.56 -6.74 -8.13
N GLN A 169 -13.80 -7.36 -9.03
CA GLN A 169 -12.83 -6.65 -9.87
C GLN A 169 -13.52 -5.57 -10.72
N LYS A 170 -14.66 -5.91 -11.34
CA LYS A 170 -15.45 -4.93 -12.10
C LYS A 170 -15.93 -3.78 -11.21
N LYS A 171 -16.45 -4.09 -10.03
CA LYS A 171 -16.90 -3.10 -9.04
C LYS A 171 -15.76 -2.17 -8.58
N CYS A 172 -14.53 -2.70 -8.46
CA CYS A 172 -13.34 -1.90 -8.14
C CYS A 172 -12.95 -0.92 -9.25
N ILE A 173 -13.19 -1.27 -10.51
CA ILE A 173 -12.89 -0.41 -11.67
C ILE A 173 -13.92 0.71 -11.81
N GLU A 174 -15.16 0.46 -11.43
CA GLU A 174 -16.27 1.40 -11.52
C GLU A 174 -16.30 2.42 -10.36
N ARG A 175 -15.54 2.16 -9.28
CA ARG A 175 -15.42 3.05 -8.12
C ARG A 175 -14.30 4.07 -8.28
#